data_fb66c5d950ba1778139f27f23cdd980b
#
_entry.id   fb66c5d950ba1778139f27f23cdd980b
#
_cell.length_a   1.000
_cell.length_b   1.000
_cell.length_c   1.000
_cell.angle_alpha   90.00
_cell.angle_beta   90.00
_cell.angle_gamma   90.00
#
_symmetry.space_group_name_H-M   'P 1'
#
loop_
_entity.id
_entity.type
_entity.pdbx_description
1 polymer ?
#
loop_
_entity_poly.entity_id
_entity_poly.type
_entity_poly.pdbx_seq_one_letter_code
_entity_poly.pdbx_strand_id
1 'polypeptide(L)'
;MSLGIRLLAQLSAPHAQEDLLDGIDEWLRDKYSDMLPKIRREVVDSTLTLFCRMHPAAEDIELSIVGPSQLIASANTSTVGPGYHVFVTSMLKELAHEFHARWECPTDDSEEYGDDTGFFFTGDVGSLNAEMAAWLAAVAGTFFDGSLDSEDSGIALCLPMNPQFEVEQSAGTPLGPRDLEWLRRTARDGFNGRDFFAWWTPGINAEYYLGRALTQMWVDVRWRPPVNESETALLEDIVDSLLRAHELDPTLRYPWAEWSQVLTLLNRDGAKAELVNSGAVGEPTIGYRRSRVSVALPGGWSIKTPGSFTEFESNGDSDLCAVDPPNEIWFTAYSFEVPLSPSKFELMKTEKKKSAADYLIERDDYFAQATISEKHRETGEEYFVLHSSNLATDTRAVCTILFSDAALEDWAIETWQSIQPPGNSES
;
A
#
# COMPACT_ATOMS: atom_id res chain seq x y z
N MET A 1 -6.99 -4.71 15.78
CA MET A 1 -8.38 -5.22 15.76
C MET A 1 -9.04 -4.62 14.53
N SER A 2 -9.62 -5.42 13.64
CA SER A 2 -10.29 -4.96 12.40
C SER A 2 -11.74 -5.41 12.44
N LEU A 3 -12.62 -4.72 11.72
CA LEU A 3 -13.98 -5.20 11.45
C LEU A 3 -14.03 -5.77 10.06
N GLY A 4 -14.62 -6.95 9.95
CA GLY A 4 -14.68 -7.67 8.69
C GLY A 4 -15.80 -8.67 8.60
N ILE A 5 -15.71 -9.49 7.57
CA ILE A 5 -16.64 -10.56 7.26
C ILE A 5 -15.83 -11.82 7.06
N ARG A 6 -16.22 -12.91 7.72
CA ARG A 6 -15.73 -14.24 7.44
C ARG A 6 -16.89 -15.21 7.37
N LEU A 7 -17.22 -15.67 6.19
CA LEU A 7 -18.42 -16.47 5.94
C LEU A 7 -18.03 -17.83 5.36
N LEU A 8 -18.80 -18.86 5.75
CA LEU A 8 -18.75 -20.19 5.18
C LEU A 8 -20.00 -20.42 4.34
N ALA A 9 -19.84 -20.90 3.11
CA ALA A 9 -20.95 -21.30 2.27
C ALA A 9 -20.89 -22.79 1.90
N GLN A 10 -22.05 -23.42 1.82
CA GLN A 10 -22.21 -24.74 1.23
C GLN A 10 -22.58 -24.61 -0.24
N LEU A 11 -21.85 -25.29 -1.11
CA LEU A 11 -22.12 -25.40 -2.54
C LEU A 11 -23.14 -26.52 -2.81
N SER A 12 -24.09 -26.28 -3.70
CA SER A 12 -25.15 -27.24 -4.02
C SER A 12 -24.65 -28.51 -4.71
N ALA A 13 -23.47 -28.47 -5.33
CA ALA A 13 -22.82 -29.59 -5.96
C ALA A 13 -21.29 -29.53 -5.76
N PRO A 14 -20.61 -30.69 -5.74
CA PRO A 14 -19.15 -30.70 -5.77
C PRO A 14 -18.65 -30.09 -7.08
N HIS A 15 -17.66 -29.20 -6.98
CA HIS A 15 -16.95 -28.63 -8.12
C HIS A 15 -15.46 -28.98 -8.03
N ALA A 16 -14.80 -29.08 -9.18
CA ALA A 16 -13.34 -28.97 -9.18
C ALA A 16 -12.98 -27.56 -8.69
N GLN A 17 -12.04 -27.47 -7.76
CA GLN A 17 -11.68 -26.19 -7.12
C GLN A 17 -11.27 -25.13 -8.14
N GLU A 18 -10.45 -25.54 -9.12
CA GLU A 18 -9.98 -24.66 -10.19
C GLU A 18 -11.14 -24.13 -11.05
N ASP A 19 -12.04 -25.01 -11.51
CA ASP A 19 -13.17 -24.61 -12.39
C ASP A 19 -14.10 -23.60 -11.71
N LEU A 20 -14.33 -23.75 -10.39
CA LEU A 20 -15.19 -22.83 -9.65
C LEU A 20 -14.49 -21.48 -9.46
N LEU A 21 -13.20 -21.45 -9.10
CA LEU A 21 -12.47 -20.19 -8.96
C LEU A 21 -12.27 -19.50 -10.31
N ASP A 22 -12.13 -20.25 -11.40
CA ASP A 22 -12.13 -19.70 -12.76
C ASP A 22 -13.45 -18.98 -13.07
N GLY A 23 -14.58 -19.65 -12.79
CA GLY A 23 -15.89 -19.06 -12.98
C GLY A 23 -16.12 -17.81 -12.10
N ILE A 24 -15.66 -17.84 -10.85
CA ILE A 24 -15.77 -16.68 -9.95
C ILE A 24 -14.89 -15.51 -10.45
N ASP A 25 -13.66 -15.76 -10.90
CA ASP A 25 -12.77 -14.74 -11.45
C ASP A 25 -13.41 -14.08 -12.70
N GLU A 26 -13.90 -14.89 -13.64
CA GLU A 26 -14.56 -14.39 -14.84
C GLU A 26 -15.81 -13.57 -14.50
N TRP A 27 -16.65 -14.06 -13.60
CA TRP A 27 -17.84 -13.36 -13.14
C TRP A 27 -17.51 -12.02 -12.45
N LEU A 28 -16.49 -11.97 -11.59
CA LEU A 28 -16.06 -10.73 -10.94
C LEU A 28 -15.57 -9.69 -11.95
N ARG A 29 -14.77 -10.12 -12.94
CA ARG A 29 -14.23 -9.23 -13.99
C ARG A 29 -15.32 -8.69 -14.90
N ASP A 30 -16.29 -9.52 -15.26
CA ASP A 30 -17.41 -9.10 -16.12
C ASP A 30 -18.34 -8.15 -15.36
N LYS A 31 -18.81 -8.58 -14.20
CA LYS A 31 -19.84 -7.86 -13.45
C LYS A 31 -19.35 -6.54 -12.84
N TYR A 32 -18.10 -6.48 -12.41
CA TYR A 32 -17.51 -5.32 -11.75
C TYR A 32 -16.39 -4.69 -12.57
N SER A 33 -16.45 -4.81 -13.89
CA SER A 33 -15.46 -4.24 -14.83
C SER A 33 -15.18 -2.75 -14.59
N ASP A 34 -16.21 -1.96 -14.26
CA ASP A 34 -16.09 -0.53 -13.98
C ASP A 34 -15.29 -0.21 -12.70
N MET A 35 -15.14 -1.18 -11.81
CA MET A 35 -14.34 -1.05 -10.59
C MET A 35 -12.87 -1.44 -10.80
N LEU A 36 -12.54 -2.00 -11.95
CA LEU A 36 -11.19 -2.48 -12.30
C LEU A 36 -10.61 -3.40 -11.21
N PRO A 37 -11.25 -4.52 -10.89
CA PRO A 37 -10.82 -5.38 -9.80
C PRO A 37 -9.42 -5.96 -10.07
N LYS A 38 -8.54 -5.90 -9.05
CA LYS A 38 -7.24 -6.60 -9.10
C LYS A 38 -7.44 -8.00 -8.55
N ILE A 39 -7.33 -9.00 -9.41
CA ILE A 39 -7.56 -10.40 -9.05
C ILE A 39 -6.30 -11.21 -9.30
N ARG A 40 -5.88 -11.99 -8.30
CA ARG A 40 -4.76 -12.92 -8.35
C ARG A 40 -5.10 -14.22 -7.64
N ARG A 41 -4.35 -15.28 -7.94
CA ARG A 41 -4.51 -16.60 -7.33
C ARG A 41 -3.22 -17.07 -6.72
N GLU A 42 -3.32 -17.62 -5.55
CA GLU A 42 -2.18 -18.16 -4.83
C GLU A 42 -2.60 -19.42 -4.08
N VAL A 43 -1.61 -20.27 -3.77
CA VAL A 43 -1.83 -21.41 -2.88
C VAL A 43 -1.37 -21.01 -1.50
N VAL A 44 -2.32 -20.91 -0.56
CA VAL A 44 -2.08 -20.58 0.84
C VAL A 44 -2.41 -21.83 1.67
N ASP A 45 -1.46 -22.31 2.47
CA ASP A 45 -1.63 -23.51 3.32
C ASP A 45 -2.24 -24.71 2.58
N SER A 46 -1.76 -24.94 1.34
CA SER A 46 -2.23 -26.00 0.44
C SER A 46 -3.67 -25.81 -0.08
N THR A 47 -4.26 -24.64 0.10
CA THR A 47 -5.59 -24.28 -0.39
C THR A 47 -5.47 -23.24 -1.51
N LEU A 48 -6.08 -23.51 -2.66
CA LEU A 48 -6.13 -22.54 -3.74
C LEU A 48 -7.10 -21.41 -3.35
N THR A 49 -6.58 -20.17 -3.33
CA THR A 49 -7.29 -18.98 -2.88
C THR A 49 -7.27 -17.92 -3.98
N LEU A 50 -8.43 -17.32 -4.25
CA LEU A 50 -8.60 -16.17 -5.10
C LEU A 50 -8.59 -14.92 -4.22
N PHE A 51 -7.68 -14.00 -4.51
CA PHE A 51 -7.57 -12.69 -3.88
C PHE A 51 -8.13 -11.63 -4.81
N CYS A 52 -9.08 -10.84 -4.32
CA CYS A 52 -9.77 -9.84 -5.12
C CYS A 52 -9.77 -8.49 -4.39
N ARG A 53 -9.11 -7.47 -4.96
CA ARG A 53 -9.13 -6.11 -4.45
C ARG A 53 -10.09 -5.25 -5.25
N MET A 54 -11.14 -4.78 -4.58
CA MET A 54 -12.23 -4.02 -5.21
C MET A 54 -12.12 -2.50 -5.00
N HIS A 55 -11.25 -2.04 -4.10
CA HIS A 55 -11.02 -0.62 -3.83
C HIS A 55 -9.55 -0.37 -3.48
N PRO A 56 -8.92 0.76 -3.90
CA PRO A 56 -7.50 1.04 -3.60
C PRO A 56 -7.16 1.05 -2.11
N ALA A 57 -8.09 1.49 -1.24
CA ALA A 57 -7.90 1.51 0.21
C ALA A 57 -8.22 0.15 0.88
N ALA A 58 -8.71 -0.85 0.13
CA ALA A 58 -9.07 -2.14 0.67
C ALA A 58 -7.88 -3.10 0.72
N GLU A 59 -7.91 -4.01 1.69
CA GLU A 59 -7.22 -5.29 1.61
C GLU A 59 -7.93 -6.20 0.61
N ASP A 60 -7.29 -7.30 0.27
CA ASP A 60 -7.89 -8.27 -0.65
C ASP A 60 -9.04 -9.02 0.03
N ILE A 61 -10.11 -9.24 -0.72
CA ILE A 61 -11.14 -10.21 -0.37
C ILE A 61 -10.58 -11.59 -0.72
N GLU A 62 -10.59 -12.51 0.21
CA GLU A 62 -10.10 -13.86 0.04
C GLU A 62 -11.27 -14.82 -0.18
N LEU A 63 -11.23 -15.58 -1.27
CA LEU A 63 -12.21 -16.61 -1.60
C LEU A 63 -11.48 -17.95 -1.72
N SER A 64 -11.70 -18.85 -0.77
CA SER A 64 -11.02 -20.13 -0.69
C SER A 64 -12.02 -21.29 -0.76
N ILE A 65 -11.67 -22.34 -1.50
CA ILE A 65 -12.49 -23.56 -1.55
C ILE A 65 -11.87 -24.60 -0.67
N VAL A 66 -12.61 -24.99 0.37
CA VAL A 66 -12.19 -26.01 1.33
C VAL A 66 -12.97 -27.30 1.09
N GLY A 67 -12.24 -28.37 0.78
CA GLY A 67 -12.87 -29.63 0.41
C GLY A 67 -13.69 -29.54 -0.89
N PRO A 68 -14.66 -30.43 -1.12
CA PRO A 68 -15.36 -30.53 -2.40
C PRO A 68 -16.57 -29.59 -2.53
N SER A 69 -17.03 -28.98 -1.43
CA SER A 69 -18.33 -28.29 -1.40
C SER A 69 -18.42 -27.08 -0.46
N GLN A 70 -17.30 -26.59 0.03
CA GLN A 70 -17.31 -25.43 0.93
C GLN A 70 -16.52 -24.27 0.34
N LEU A 71 -17.12 -23.08 0.39
CA LEU A 71 -16.49 -21.81 0.02
C LEU A 71 -16.37 -20.92 1.26
N ILE A 72 -15.18 -20.46 1.55
CA ILE A 72 -14.91 -19.46 2.60
C ILE A 72 -14.65 -18.12 1.93
N ALA A 73 -15.31 -17.08 2.41
CA ALA A 73 -15.03 -15.69 2.06
C ALA A 73 -14.55 -14.92 3.29
N SER A 74 -13.44 -14.18 3.15
CA SER A 74 -12.90 -13.32 4.20
C SER A 74 -12.61 -11.93 3.63
N ALA A 75 -12.99 -10.87 4.34
CA ALA A 75 -12.75 -9.48 3.93
C ALA A 75 -12.64 -8.57 5.14
N ASN A 76 -11.56 -7.78 5.22
CA ASN A 76 -11.47 -6.64 6.12
C ASN A 76 -12.10 -5.42 5.44
N THR A 77 -13.09 -4.81 6.08
CA THR A 77 -13.84 -3.68 5.51
C THR A 77 -13.66 -2.38 6.29
N SER A 78 -13.08 -2.47 7.49
CA SER A 78 -12.91 -1.32 8.39
C SER A 78 -11.97 -0.24 7.86
N THR A 79 -11.04 -0.59 6.97
CA THR A 79 -10.10 0.38 6.37
C THR A 79 -10.74 1.28 5.31
N VAL A 80 -11.87 0.86 4.73
CA VAL A 80 -12.54 1.56 3.64
C VAL A 80 -13.84 2.22 4.09
N GLY A 81 -14.61 1.54 4.93
CA GLY A 81 -15.79 2.08 5.56
C GLY A 81 -17.11 1.37 5.27
N PRO A 82 -18.23 1.90 5.84
CA PRO A 82 -19.54 1.26 5.76
C PRO A 82 -20.05 1.04 4.34
N GLY A 83 -19.82 1.98 3.43
CA GLY A 83 -20.23 1.84 2.02
C GLY A 83 -19.58 0.64 1.34
N TYR A 84 -18.31 0.40 1.62
CA TYR A 84 -17.58 -0.77 1.13
C TYR A 84 -18.10 -2.06 1.77
N HIS A 85 -18.39 -2.05 3.07
CA HIS A 85 -18.98 -3.21 3.76
C HIS A 85 -20.31 -3.63 3.12
N VAL A 86 -21.20 -2.66 2.86
CA VAL A 86 -22.47 -2.91 2.14
C VAL A 86 -22.21 -3.48 0.75
N PHE A 87 -21.23 -2.95 0.02
CA PHE A 87 -20.84 -3.45 -1.29
C PHE A 87 -20.37 -4.90 -1.23
N VAL A 88 -19.42 -5.24 -0.34
CA VAL A 88 -18.88 -6.60 -0.18
C VAL A 88 -19.99 -7.58 0.19
N THR A 89 -20.85 -7.24 1.16
CA THR A 89 -21.97 -8.11 1.55
C THR A 89 -22.95 -8.36 0.40
N SER A 90 -23.23 -7.34 -0.41
CA SER A 90 -24.10 -7.47 -1.59
C SER A 90 -23.44 -8.36 -2.65
N MET A 91 -22.17 -8.15 -2.93
CA MET A 91 -21.39 -8.96 -3.86
C MET A 91 -21.37 -10.44 -3.43
N LEU A 92 -21.13 -10.73 -2.14
CA LEU A 92 -21.11 -12.11 -1.62
C LEU A 92 -22.52 -12.77 -1.73
N LYS A 93 -23.60 -12.02 -1.52
CA LYS A 93 -24.98 -12.53 -1.71
C LYS A 93 -25.25 -12.85 -3.19
N GLU A 94 -24.81 -11.99 -4.10
CA GLU A 94 -24.94 -12.21 -5.54
C GLU A 94 -24.09 -13.38 -6.03
N LEU A 95 -22.86 -13.50 -5.53
CA LEU A 95 -21.97 -14.64 -5.78
C LEU A 95 -22.64 -15.97 -5.35
N ALA A 96 -23.25 -15.98 -4.18
CA ALA A 96 -23.95 -17.17 -3.70
C ALA A 96 -25.15 -17.54 -4.61
N HIS A 97 -25.85 -16.55 -5.13
CA HIS A 97 -26.94 -16.78 -6.08
C HIS A 97 -26.41 -17.37 -7.40
N GLU A 98 -25.35 -16.78 -7.96
CA GLU A 98 -24.76 -17.18 -9.25
C GLU A 98 -24.19 -18.60 -9.20
N PHE A 99 -23.44 -18.92 -8.16
CA PHE A 99 -22.76 -20.21 -8.01
C PHE A 99 -23.55 -21.22 -7.17
N HIS A 100 -24.85 -20.98 -6.95
CA HIS A 100 -25.72 -21.87 -6.19
C HIS A 100 -25.16 -22.28 -4.83
N ALA A 101 -24.52 -21.32 -4.16
CA ALA A 101 -24.00 -21.46 -2.80
C ALA A 101 -25.02 -20.96 -1.77
N ARG A 102 -24.89 -21.42 -0.54
CA ARG A 102 -25.69 -20.95 0.59
C ARG A 102 -24.78 -20.60 1.74
N TRP A 103 -24.76 -19.31 2.11
CA TRP A 103 -24.07 -18.85 3.31
C TRP A 103 -24.70 -19.43 4.58
N GLU A 104 -23.86 -19.96 5.46
CA GLU A 104 -24.30 -20.46 6.74
C GLU A 104 -24.52 -19.31 7.72
N CYS A 105 -25.57 -19.41 8.55
CA CYS A 105 -25.70 -18.52 9.70
C CYS A 105 -24.75 -18.99 10.79
N PRO A 106 -23.97 -18.08 11.42
CA PRO A 106 -23.17 -18.44 12.59
C PRO A 106 -24.06 -19.07 13.64
N THR A 107 -23.62 -20.17 14.22
CA THR A 107 -24.23 -20.74 15.42
C THR A 107 -23.55 -20.12 16.63
N ASP A 108 -24.27 -19.98 17.75
CA ASP A 108 -23.79 -19.34 19.00
C ASP A 108 -22.44 -19.90 19.53
N ASP A 109 -22.01 -21.07 19.04
CA ASP A 109 -20.78 -21.74 19.45
C ASP A 109 -19.58 -21.54 18.48
N SER A 110 -19.75 -20.84 17.35
CA SER A 110 -18.66 -20.62 16.39
C SER A 110 -18.26 -19.13 16.29
N GLU A 111 -17.26 -18.74 17.07
CA GLU A 111 -16.61 -17.42 16.93
C GLU A 111 -15.80 -17.29 15.61
N GLU A 112 -15.71 -18.36 14.81
CA GLU A 112 -14.85 -18.40 13.64
C GLU A 112 -15.47 -17.75 12.40
N TYR A 113 -16.80 -17.83 12.24
CA TYR A 113 -17.49 -17.32 11.04
C TYR A 113 -18.59 -16.34 11.43
N GLY A 114 -18.66 -15.22 10.72
CA GLY A 114 -19.66 -14.20 10.95
C GLY A 114 -19.36 -12.89 10.22
N ASP A 115 -20.18 -11.91 10.51
CA ASP A 115 -19.98 -10.52 10.18
C ASP A 115 -19.90 -9.74 11.49
N ASP A 116 -18.76 -9.14 11.77
CA ASP A 116 -18.50 -8.39 13.02
C ASP A 116 -19.51 -7.28 13.28
N THR A 117 -20.12 -6.75 12.21
CA THR A 117 -21.15 -5.70 12.28
C THR A 117 -22.57 -6.24 12.31
N GLY A 118 -22.77 -7.52 12.00
CA GLY A 118 -24.06 -8.16 11.83
C GLY A 118 -24.87 -7.70 10.62
N PHE A 119 -24.35 -6.78 9.81
CA PHE A 119 -25.04 -6.19 8.66
C PHE A 119 -25.41 -7.22 7.59
N PHE A 120 -24.56 -8.21 7.35
CA PHE A 120 -24.83 -9.26 6.34
C PHE A 120 -26.20 -9.93 6.58
N PHE A 121 -26.58 -10.14 7.83
CA PHE A 121 -27.83 -10.81 8.21
C PHE A 121 -28.99 -9.84 8.46
N THR A 122 -28.72 -8.64 8.99
CA THR A 122 -29.75 -7.68 9.40
C THR A 122 -30.09 -6.65 8.33
N GLY A 123 -29.12 -6.24 7.50
CA GLY A 123 -29.25 -5.14 6.56
C GLY A 123 -29.40 -3.76 7.22
N ASP A 124 -29.08 -3.64 8.50
CA ASP A 124 -29.22 -2.38 9.26
C ASP A 124 -27.99 -1.47 9.08
N VAL A 125 -28.11 -0.52 8.16
CA VAL A 125 -27.05 0.48 7.87
C VAL A 125 -26.80 1.39 9.08
N GLY A 126 -27.80 1.66 9.90
CA GLY A 126 -27.64 2.49 11.10
C GLY A 126 -26.72 1.83 12.12
N SER A 127 -26.93 0.54 12.40
CA SER A 127 -26.06 -0.27 13.25
C SER A 127 -24.65 -0.38 12.67
N LEU A 128 -24.52 -0.69 11.36
CA LEU A 128 -23.24 -0.76 10.67
C LEU A 128 -22.41 0.54 10.83
N ASN A 129 -23.04 1.70 10.61
CA ASN A 129 -22.35 2.99 10.76
C ASN A 129 -21.90 3.24 12.21
N ALA A 130 -22.69 2.81 13.20
CA ALA A 130 -22.35 2.95 14.61
C ALA A 130 -21.16 2.05 14.99
N GLU A 131 -21.13 0.79 14.52
CA GLU A 131 -20.03 -0.14 14.76
C GLU A 131 -18.73 0.35 14.11
N MET A 132 -18.76 0.83 12.85
CA MET A 132 -17.59 1.39 12.19
C MET A 132 -17.07 2.66 12.88
N ALA A 133 -17.97 3.53 13.36
CA ALA A 133 -17.58 4.71 14.14
C ALA A 133 -16.98 4.31 15.50
N ALA A 134 -17.55 3.33 16.19
CA ALA A 134 -17.02 2.84 17.46
C ALA A 134 -15.64 2.20 17.29
N TRP A 135 -15.45 1.40 16.25
CA TRP A 135 -14.14 0.85 15.88
C TRP A 135 -13.11 1.96 15.65
N LEU A 136 -13.44 2.97 14.83
CA LEU A 136 -12.52 4.08 14.56
C LEU A 136 -12.19 4.88 15.82
N ALA A 137 -13.16 5.08 16.72
CA ALA A 137 -12.93 5.75 18.01
C ALA A 137 -11.94 4.97 18.89
N ALA A 138 -12.08 3.63 18.96
CA ALA A 138 -11.17 2.78 19.71
C ALA A 138 -9.75 2.79 19.15
N VAL A 139 -9.63 2.68 17.82
CA VAL A 139 -8.33 2.74 17.12
C VAL A 139 -7.68 4.11 17.34
N ALA A 140 -8.40 5.21 17.10
CA ALA A 140 -7.89 6.57 17.33
C ALA A 140 -7.48 6.80 18.79
N GLY A 141 -8.19 6.22 19.75
CA GLY A 141 -7.86 6.26 21.18
C GLY A 141 -6.53 5.57 21.47
N THR A 142 -6.33 4.37 20.97
CA THR A 142 -5.07 3.62 21.13
C THR A 142 -3.87 4.40 20.57
N PHE A 143 -4.01 5.00 19.39
CA PHE A 143 -2.95 5.80 18.80
C PHE A 143 -2.74 7.13 19.51
N PHE A 144 -3.78 7.77 19.99
CA PHE A 144 -3.68 9.00 20.76
C PHE A 144 -2.94 8.76 22.09
N ASP A 145 -3.29 7.71 22.82
CA ASP A 145 -2.63 7.36 24.09
C ASP A 145 -1.15 6.98 23.85
N GLY A 146 -0.85 6.19 22.81
CA GLY A 146 0.52 5.81 22.44
C GLY A 146 1.38 7.00 21.96
N SER A 147 0.79 8.01 21.33
CA SER A 147 1.50 9.21 20.88
C SER A 147 1.91 10.15 22.00
N LEU A 148 1.24 10.08 23.15
CA LEU A 148 1.59 10.88 24.33
C LEU A 148 2.85 10.35 25.05
N ASP A 149 3.18 9.08 24.86
CA ASP A 149 4.31 8.40 25.49
C ASP A 149 5.58 8.38 24.61
N SER A 150 5.47 8.70 23.32
CA SER A 150 6.59 8.72 22.37
C SER A 150 6.94 10.14 21.95
N GLU A 151 8.19 10.57 22.22
CA GLU A 151 8.74 11.83 21.69
C GLU A 151 8.98 11.76 20.17
N ASP A 152 8.82 10.59 19.55
CA ASP A 152 9.17 10.32 18.15
C ASP A 152 8.00 9.79 17.34
N SER A 153 7.84 10.38 16.16
CA SER A 153 7.28 9.85 14.93
C SER A 153 5.76 9.71 14.84
N GLY A 154 5.26 10.15 13.70
CA GLY A 154 3.94 9.88 13.21
C GLY A 154 3.68 8.38 13.06
N ILE A 155 2.41 8.01 13.08
CA ILE A 155 1.94 6.63 13.08
C ILE A 155 1.15 6.39 11.81
N ALA A 156 1.39 5.28 11.11
CA ALA A 156 0.57 4.86 9.99
C ALA A 156 -0.70 4.17 10.51
N LEU A 157 -1.86 4.76 10.25
CA LEU A 157 -3.16 4.25 10.62
C LEU A 157 -3.86 3.65 9.39
N CYS A 158 -3.92 2.33 9.31
CA CYS A 158 -4.65 1.60 8.28
C CYS A 158 -4.27 1.99 6.84
N LEU A 159 -2.99 2.23 6.56
CA LEU A 159 -2.53 2.38 5.18
C LEU A 159 -2.62 1.02 4.45
N PRO A 160 -3.03 1.00 3.18
CA PRO A 160 -3.28 -0.24 2.44
C PRO A 160 -2.03 -1.10 2.17
N MET A 161 -0.84 -0.61 2.49
CA MET A 161 0.44 -1.31 2.38
C MET A 161 1.22 -1.10 3.67
N ASN A 162 2.24 -1.93 3.94
CA ASN A 162 3.15 -1.71 5.06
C ASN A 162 3.57 -0.24 5.13
N PRO A 163 3.69 0.35 6.34
CA PRO A 163 3.94 1.77 6.50
C PRO A 163 5.26 2.16 5.82
N GLN A 164 5.15 2.52 4.53
CA GLN A 164 6.26 3.03 3.72
C GLN A 164 6.42 4.54 3.89
N PHE A 165 5.48 5.18 4.61
CA PHE A 165 5.42 6.63 4.72
C PHE A 165 5.73 7.05 6.14
N GLU A 166 6.72 7.92 6.29
CA GLU A 166 6.98 8.60 7.55
C GLU A 166 6.09 9.83 7.63
N VAL A 167 5.35 9.95 8.73
CA VAL A 167 4.43 11.07 8.97
C VAL A 167 4.79 11.66 10.32
N GLU A 168 5.52 12.78 10.32
CA GLU A 168 5.93 13.47 11.55
C GLU A 168 4.70 14.03 12.28
N GLN A 169 4.59 13.76 13.59
CA GLN A 169 3.57 14.31 14.52
C GLN A 169 2.12 14.19 14.05
N SER A 170 1.80 13.22 13.21
CA SER A 170 0.46 12.98 12.69
C SER A 170 0.23 11.50 12.41
N ALA A 171 -1.02 11.11 12.19
CA ALA A 171 -1.36 9.77 11.76
C ALA A 171 -1.55 9.72 10.24
N GLY A 172 -0.80 8.86 9.55
CA GLY A 172 -1.00 8.56 8.13
C GLY A 172 -2.27 7.73 7.92
N THR A 173 -3.12 8.13 6.96
CA THR A 173 -4.35 7.41 6.58
C THR A 173 -4.45 7.27 5.06
N PRO A 174 -5.32 6.40 4.52
CA PRO A 174 -5.53 6.31 3.07
C PRO A 174 -5.96 7.63 2.41
N LEU A 175 -6.51 8.55 3.18
CA LEU A 175 -6.96 9.88 2.73
C LEU A 175 -6.10 11.02 3.29
N GLY A 176 -4.83 10.75 3.61
CA GLY A 176 -3.85 11.73 4.03
C GLY A 176 -3.61 11.79 5.53
N PRO A 177 -2.71 12.69 5.97
CA PRO A 177 -2.32 12.79 7.36
C PRO A 177 -3.45 13.35 8.23
N ARG A 178 -3.47 12.91 9.49
CA ARG A 178 -4.37 13.39 10.54
C ARG A 178 -3.55 13.81 11.76
N ASP A 179 -3.86 14.97 12.30
CA ASP A 179 -3.16 15.52 13.46
C ASP A 179 -3.67 14.93 14.80
N LEU A 180 -2.95 15.25 15.89
CA LEU A 180 -3.30 14.81 17.23
C LEU A 180 -4.70 15.31 17.68
N GLU A 181 -5.12 16.49 17.22
CA GLU A 181 -6.46 17.02 17.54
C GLU A 181 -7.55 16.21 16.85
N TRP A 182 -7.31 15.77 15.61
CA TRP A 182 -8.21 14.84 14.92
C TRP A 182 -8.30 13.50 15.66
N LEU A 183 -7.16 12.91 16.08
CA LEU A 183 -7.14 11.68 16.87
C LEU A 183 -7.93 11.83 18.15
N ARG A 184 -7.69 12.90 18.92
CA ARG A 184 -8.38 13.18 20.18
C ARG A 184 -9.89 13.35 20.00
N ARG A 185 -10.32 14.04 18.96
CA ARG A 185 -11.75 14.27 18.67
C ARG A 185 -12.42 12.98 18.23
N THR A 186 -11.77 12.20 17.40
CA THR A 186 -12.26 10.89 16.90
C THR A 186 -12.32 9.85 18.00
N ALA A 187 -11.34 9.81 18.91
CA ALA A 187 -11.34 8.92 20.08
C ALA A 187 -12.54 9.15 21.00
N ARG A 188 -13.08 10.38 21.06
CA ARG A 188 -14.28 10.70 21.87
C ARG A 188 -15.58 10.30 21.18
N ASP A 189 -15.64 10.44 19.87
CA ASP A 189 -16.79 10.10 19.04
C ASP A 189 -16.29 9.82 17.61
N GLY A 190 -16.34 8.56 17.19
CA GLY A 190 -15.86 8.11 15.89
C GLY A 190 -16.57 8.76 14.69
N PHE A 191 -17.80 9.24 14.86
CA PHE A 191 -18.48 10.00 13.81
C PHE A 191 -17.77 11.31 13.45
N ASN A 192 -16.98 11.89 14.35
CA ASN A 192 -16.14 13.05 14.07
C ASN A 192 -14.95 12.72 13.15
N GLY A 193 -14.60 11.45 13.03
CA GLY A 193 -13.52 10.94 12.20
C GLY A 193 -13.98 10.26 10.90
N ARG A 194 -15.27 10.40 10.51
CA ARG A 194 -15.80 9.73 9.31
C ARG A 194 -15.06 10.07 8.00
N ASP A 195 -14.34 11.17 7.97
CA ASP A 195 -13.45 11.57 6.87
C ASP A 195 -12.18 10.70 6.74
N PHE A 196 -11.97 9.75 7.64
CA PHE A 196 -11.02 8.66 7.52
C PHE A 196 -11.40 7.70 6.41
N PHE A 197 -12.71 7.42 6.25
CA PHE A 197 -13.21 6.40 5.35
C PHE A 197 -13.27 6.89 3.90
N ALA A 198 -12.69 6.13 3.00
CA ALA A 198 -12.73 6.42 1.57
C ALA A 198 -14.13 6.19 0.96
N TRP A 199 -14.97 5.37 1.60
CA TRP A 199 -16.31 5.04 1.14
C TRP A 199 -17.29 4.90 2.32
N TRP A 200 -17.87 6.04 2.72
CA TRP A 200 -18.82 6.07 3.84
C TRP A 200 -20.25 5.72 3.41
N THR A 201 -20.77 6.39 2.38
CA THR A 201 -22.16 6.25 1.95
C THR A 201 -22.34 5.06 1.01
N PRO A 202 -23.26 4.10 1.29
CA PRO A 202 -23.50 2.98 0.40
C PRO A 202 -23.86 3.38 -1.04
N GLY A 203 -23.43 2.57 -2.01
CA GLY A 203 -23.66 2.74 -3.44
C GLY A 203 -22.49 3.37 -4.18
N ILE A 204 -22.45 3.17 -5.51
CA ILE A 204 -21.46 3.73 -6.42
C ILE A 204 -21.90 5.17 -6.76
N ASN A 205 -21.48 6.11 -5.95
CA ASN A 205 -21.86 7.52 -5.99
C ASN A 205 -20.66 8.45 -6.14
N ALA A 206 -20.86 9.77 -6.11
CA ALA A 206 -19.78 10.74 -6.24
C ALA A 206 -18.72 10.60 -5.13
N GLU A 207 -19.11 10.32 -3.88
CA GLU A 207 -18.17 10.11 -2.77
C GLU A 207 -17.28 8.88 -3.00
N TYR A 208 -17.83 7.79 -3.54
CA TYR A 208 -17.07 6.60 -3.90
C TYR A 208 -15.95 6.91 -4.91
N TYR A 209 -16.29 7.57 -6.03
CA TYR A 209 -15.31 7.90 -7.06
C TYR A 209 -14.26 8.88 -6.55
N LEU A 210 -14.67 9.90 -5.79
CA LEU A 210 -13.76 10.86 -5.19
C LEU A 210 -12.82 10.19 -4.16
N GLY A 211 -13.35 9.36 -3.27
CA GLY A 211 -12.58 8.61 -2.27
C GLY A 211 -11.55 7.68 -2.91
N ARG A 212 -11.95 6.98 -4.01
CA ARG A 212 -11.08 6.14 -4.82
C ARG A 212 -9.90 6.96 -5.37
N ALA A 213 -10.18 8.05 -6.07
CA ALA A 213 -9.16 8.92 -6.66
C ALA A 213 -8.22 9.51 -5.59
N LEU A 214 -8.77 10.00 -4.48
CA LEU A 214 -7.98 10.54 -3.36
C LEU A 214 -7.04 9.49 -2.76
N THR A 215 -7.51 8.27 -2.54
CA THR A 215 -6.67 7.17 -2.04
C THR A 215 -5.49 6.92 -2.96
N GLN A 216 -5.74 6.79 -4.26
CA GLN A 216 -4.68 6.58 -5.27
C GLN A 216 -3.69 7.76 -5.30
N MET A 217 -4.18 9.00 -5.24
CA MET A 217 -3.32 10.20 -5.20
C MET A 217 -2.43 10.21 -3.95
N TRP A 218 -2.95 9.86 -2.78
CA TRP A 218 -2.18 9.84 -1.54
C TRP A 218 -1.12 8.74 -1.52
N VAL A 219 -1.47 7.53 -1.98
CA VAL A 219 -0.67 6.32 -1.74
C VAL A 219 0.17 5.94 -2.96
N ASP A 220 -0.42 5.99 -4.17
CA ASP A 220 0.15 5.31 -5.33
C ASP A 220 0.89 6.24 -6.30
N VAL A 221 0.45 7.50 -6.47
CA VAL A 221 1.00 8.41 -7.48
C VAL A 221 2.45 8.79 -7.17
N ARG A 222 3.34 8.62 -8.16
CA ARG A 222 4.76 8.97 -8.07
C ARG A 222 5.07 10.44 -8.32
N TRP A 223 4.08 11.25 -8.73
CA TRP A 223 4.14 12.70 -8.97
C TRP A 223 5.23 13.14 -9.97
N ARG A 224 5.53 12.28 -10.93
CA ARG A 224 6.35 12.51 -12.11
C ARG A 224 5.67 11.92 -13.35
N PRO A 225 6.17 12.23 -14.58
CA PRO A 225 5.66 11.56 -15.77
C PRO A 225 5.75 10.03 -15.64
N PRO A 226 4.71 9.29 -16.08
CA PRO A 226 4.69 7.84 -15.98
C PRO A 226 5.81 7.21 -16.81
N VAL A 227 6.45 6.18 -16.27
CA VAL A 227 7.57 5.46 -16.94
C VAL A 227 7.15 4.12 -17.52
N ASN A 228 5.90 3.69 -17.25
CA ASN A 228 5.35 2.43 -17.75
C ASN A 228 3.83 2.53 -17.93
N GLU A 229 3.26 1.50 -18.58
CA GLU A 229 1.82 1.43 -18.86
C GLU A 229 0.98 1.37 -17.57
N SER A 230 1.44 0.72 -16.53
CA SER A 230 0.73 0.60 -15.26
C SER A 230 0.57 1.95 -14.56
N GLU A 231 1.62 2.77 -14.55
CA GLU A 231 1.55 4.14 -14.01
C GLU A 231 0.65 5.04 -14.86
N THR A 232 0.68 4.87 -16.18
CA THR A 232 -0.22 5.59 -17.09
C THR A 232 -1.67 5.24 -16.80
N ALA A 233 -1.98 3.94 -16.68
CA ALA A 233 -3.33 3.46 -16.37
C ALA A 233 -3.82 3.95 -15.00
N LEU A 234 -2.94 4.01 -13.99
CA LEU A 234 -3.26 4.59 -12.68
C LEU A 234 -3.68 6.06 -12.78
N LEU A 235 -2.90 6.88 -13.51
CA LEU A 235 -3.22 8.30 -13.67
C LEU A 235 -4.51 8.50 -14.48
N GLU A 236 -4.78 7.63 -15.46
CA GLU A 236 -6.02 7.64 -16.24
C GLU A 236 -7.23 7.27 -15.37
N ASP A 237 -7.14 6.22 -14.55
CA ASP A 237 -8.20 5.82 -13.60
C ASP A 237 -8.53 6.96 -12.61
N ILE A 238 -7.53 7.70 -12.13
CA ILE A 238 -7.73 8.87 -11.28
C ILE A 238 -8.53 9.96 -12.02
N VAL A 239 -8.15 10.29 -13.26
CA VAL A 239 -8.84 11.31 -14.05
C VAL A 239 -10.28 10.90 -14.31
N ASP A 240 -10.54 9.66 -14.70
CA ASP A 240 -11.87 9.15 -15.00
C ASP A 240 -12.74 9.10 -13.73
N SER A 241 -12.17 8.70 -12.59
CA SER A 241 -12.85 8.73 -11.29
C SER A 241 -13.25 10.14 -10.88
N LEU A 242 -12.34 11.12 -11.00
CA LEU A 242 -12.64 12.52 -10.67
C LEU A 242 -13.70 13.13 -11.59
N LEU A 243 -13.63 12.81 -12.89
CA LEU A 243 -14.65 13.25 -13.85
C LEU A 243 -16.02 12.68 -13.51
N ARG A 244 -16.07 11.37 -13.22
CA ARG A 244 -17.31 10.69 -12.86
C ARG A 244 -17.90 11.23 -11.56
N ALA A 245 -17.05 11.49 -10.55
CA ALA A 245 -17.47 12.13 -9.31
C ALA A 245 -18.08 13.51 -9.58
N HIS A 246 -17.41 14.34 -10.38
CA HIS A 246 -17.84 15.70 -10.70
C HIS A 246 -19.14 15.73 -11.53
N GLU A 247 -19.34 14.77 -12.45
CA GLU A 247 -20.59 14.63 -13.18
C GLU A 247 -21.78 14.29 -12.25
N LEU A 248 -21.53 13.47 -11.23
CA LEU A 248 -22.56 13.04 -10.26
C LEU A 248 -22.85 14.11 -9.22
N ASP A 249 -21.84 14.81 -8.71
CA ASP A 249 -21.98 15.88 -7.74
C ASP A 249 -20.85 16.93 -7.87
N PRO A 250 -21.06 18.03 -8.61
CA PRO A 250 -20.06 19.09 -8.76
C PRO A 250 -19.85 19.94 -7.51
N THR A 251 -20.62 19.71 -6.43
CA THR A 251 -20.53 20.52 -5.19
C THR A 251 -19.51 19.96 -4.18
N LEU A 252 -18.98 18.75 -4.40
CA LEU A 252 -17.95 18.17 -3.57
C LEU A 252 -16.65 18.97 -3.65
N ARG A 253 -15.80 18.80 -2.65
CA ARG A 253 -14.47 19.42 -2.61
C ARG A 253 -13.50 18.59 -3.45
N TYR A 254 -13.18 19.07 -4.64
CA TYR A 254 -12.25 18.40 -5.56
C TYR A 254 -10.81 18.87 -5.32
N PRO A 255 -9.81 17.98 -5.50
CA PRO A 255 -8.37 18.32 -5.45
C PRO A 255 -7.92 18.95 -6.77
N TRP A 256 -8.40 20.16 -7.08
CA TRP A 256 -8.23 20.81 -8.39
C TRP A 256 -6.75 20.98 -8.79
N ALA A 257 -5.88 21.32 -7.84
CA ALA A 257 -4.45 21.51 -8.10
C ALA A 257 -3.77 20.20 -8.49
N GLU A 258 -4.03 19.13 -7.75
CA GLU A 258 -3.52 17.79 -8.02
C GLU A 258 -4.10 17.20 -9.31
N TRP A 259 -5.39 17.42 -9.54
CA TRP A 259 -6.04 16.98 -10.79
C TRP A 259 -5.40 17.67 -12.01
N SER A 260 -5.15 18.98 -11.94
CA SER A 260 -4.42 19.71 -12.98
C SER A 260 -3.02 19.13 -13.18
N GLN A 261 -2.31 18.80 -12.10
CA GLN A 261 -0.99 18.18 -12.20
C GLN A 261 -1.04 16.80 -12.85
N VAL A 262 -2.01 15.95 -12.49
CA VAL A 262 -2.19 14.62 -13.12
C VAL A 262 -2.41 14.76 -14.63
N LEU A 263 -3.25 15.71 -15.07
CA LEU A 263 -3.45 15.99 -16.51
C LEU A 263 -2.14 16.41 -17.19
N THR A 264 -1.33 17.22 -16.52
CA THR A 264 -0.01 17.64 -17.04
C THR A 264 0.94 16.43 -17.16
N LEU A 265 0.97 15.53 -16.16
CA LEU A 265 1.80 14.32 -16.20
C LEU A 265 1.40 13.38 -17.34
N LEU A 266 0.11 13.35 -17.71
CA LEU A 266 -0.42 12.60 -18.85
C LEU A 266 -0.26 13.31 -20.20
N ASN A 267 0.29 14.53 -20.24
CA ASN A 267 0.31 15.39 -21.43
C ASN A 267 -1.09 15.55 -22.07
N ARG A 268 -2.13 15.69 -21.22
CA ARG A 268 -3.52 15.85 -21.69
C ARG A 268 -3.91 17.32 -21.68
N ASP A 269 -4.15 17.86 -22.88
CA ASP A 269 -4.69 19.18 -23.12
C ASP A 269 -6.15 19.08 -23.61
N GLY A 270 -6.96 20.16 -23.45
CA GLY A 270 -8.29 20.25 -24.00
C GLY A 270 -9.37 20.67 -23.01
N ALA A 271 -10.66 20.47 -23.37
CA ALA A 271 -11.81 20.97 -22.59
C ALA A 271 -11.86 20.49 -21.14
N LYS A 272 -11.39 19.27 -20.86
CA LYS A 272 -11.26 18.73 -19.49
C LYS A 272 -10.20 19.49 -18.69
N ALA A 273 -9.06 19.81 -19.32
CA ALA A 273 -8.01 20.61 -18.70
C ALA A 273 -8.47 22.06 -18.42
N GLU A 274 -9.29 22.64 -19.29
CA GLU A 274 -9.86 23.99 -19.07
C GLU A 274 -10.77 24.02 -17.83
N LEU A 275 -11.64 23.02 -17.66
CA LEU A 275 -12.49 22.89 -16.48
C LEU A 275 -11.66 22.81 -15.20
N VAL A 276 -10.67 21.94 -15.17
CA VAL A 276 -9.81 21.69 -14.00
C VAL A 276 -8.95 22.90 -13.69
N ASN A 277 -8.33 23.50 -14.70
CA ASN A 277 -7.48 24.68 -14.54
C ASN A 277 -8.25 25.89 -14.01
N SER A 278 -9.54 26.02 -14.34
CA SER A 278 -10.39 27.08 -13.78
C SER A 278 -10.65 26.94 -12.28
N GLY A 279 -10.56 25.71 -11.75
CA GLY A 279 -10.70 25.39 -10.32
C GLY A 279 -9.37 25.27 -9.58
N ALA A 280 -8.24 25.16 -10.29
CA ALA A 280 -6.93 24.94 -9.68
C ALA A 280 -6.44 26.21 -8.95
N VAL A 281 -6.35 26.13 -7.63
CA VAL A 281 -5.87 27.22 -6.77
C VAL A 281 -4.88 26.64 -5.76
N GLY A 282 -3.71 27.26 -5.66
CA GLY A 282 -2.66 26.88 -4.70
C GLY A 282 -1.70 25.82 -5.22
N GLU A 283 -0.76 25.42 -4.36
CA GLU A 283 0.20 24.37 -4.64
C GLU A 283 -0.39 23.00 -4.33
N PRO A 284 -0.09 21.96 -5.14
CA PRO A 284 -0.52 20.62 -4.85
C PRO A 284 0.13 20.06 -3.57
N THR A 285 -0.69 19.50 -2.68
CA THR A 285 -0.25 19.01 -1.35
C THR A 285 -0.54 17.52 -1.12
N ILE A 286 -1.46 16.93 -1.89
CA ILE A 286 -1.85 15.53 -1.75
C ILE A 286 -0.73 14.62 -2.27
N GLY A 287 -0.37 13.63 -1.46
CA GLY A 287 0.53 12.56 -1.84
C GLY A 287 1.66 12.32 -0.83
N TYR A 288 1.68 11.13 -0.23
CA TYR A 288 2.79 10.71 0.62
C TYR A 288 4.10 10.59 -0.17
N ARG A 289 4.02 10.23 -1.45
CA ARG A 289 5.17 10.07 -2.33
C ARG A 289 5.74 11.41 -2.87
N ARG A 290 5.26 12.54 -2.38
CA ARG A 290 5.95 13.83 -2.58
C ARG A 290 7.18 13.96 -1.67
N SER A 291 7.26 13.15 -0.64
CA SER A 291 8.38 13.04 0.28
C SER A 291 9.16 11.75 0.07
N ARG A 292 10.21 11.54 0.84
CA ARG A 292 10.91 10.26 0.89
C ARG A 292 10.01 9.19 1.50
N VAL A 293 10.14 7.97 1.00
CA VAL A 293 9.42 6.79 1.49
C VAL A 293 10.40 5.75 1.99
N SER A 294 10.03 5.03 3.03
CA SER A 294 10.76 3.87 3.51
C SER A 294 10.36 2.64 2.70
N VAL A 295 11.30 2.02 2.04
CA VAL A 295 11.09 0.83 1.20
C VAL A 295 11.67 -0.38 1.91
N ALA A 296 10.84 -1.41 2.10
CA ALA A 296 11.31 -2.70 2.57
C ALA A 296 12.16 -3.36 1.47
N LEU A 297 13.32 -3.87 1.87
CA LEU A 297 14.29 -4.52 0.99
C LEU A 297 14.38 -6.01 1.30
N PRO A 298 14.87 -6.83 0.36
CA PRO A 298 15.13 -8.24 0.60
C PRO A 298 15.95 -8.50 1.87
N GLY A 299 15.63 -9.60 2.56
CA GLY A 299 16.34 -10.00 3.78
C GLY A 299 16.07 -9.12 5.01
N GLY A 300 14.95 -8.39 5.05
CA GLY A 300 14.55 -7.55 6.17
C GLY A 300 15.28 -6.19 6.25
N TRP A 301 16.05 -5.83 5.24
CA TRP A 301 16.66 -4.50 5.11
C TRP A 301 15.61 -3.44 4.78
N SER A 302 15.95 -2.17 4.96
CA SER A 302 15.14 -1.05 4.48
C SER A 302 16.03 0.10 3.97
N ILE A 303 15.44 0.96 3.12
CA ILE A 303 16.08 2.14 2.55
C ILE A 303 15.05 3.27 2.42
N LYS A 304 15.49 4.52 2.56
CA LYS A 304 14.65 5.69 2.27
C LYS A 304 14.96 6.21 0.87
N THR A 305 13.99 6.09 -0.04
CA THR A 305 14.09 6.58 -1.41
C THR A 305 13.22 7.82 -1.62
N PRO A 306 13.49 8.66 -2.64
CA PRO A 306 12.50 9.63 -3.09
C PRO A 306 11.20 8.92 -3.48
N GLY A 307 10.06 9.53 -3.15
CA GLY A 307 8.75 8.91 -3.43
C GLY A 307 8.43 8.79 -4.93
N SER A 308 9.18 9.49 -5.80
CA SER A 308 9.08 9.38 -7.26
C SER A 308 9.61 8.05 -7.82
N PHE A 309 10.40 7.31 -7.05
CA PHE A 309 10.91 6.02 -7.48
C PHE A 309 9.82 4.96 -7.54
N THR A 310 9.90 4.07 -8.52
CA THR A 310 9.06 2.87 -8.65
C THR A 310 9.89 1.65 -8.39
N GLU A 311 9.43 0.84 -7.45
CA GLU A 311 10.09 -0.38 -6.98
C GLU A 311 9.67 -1.57 -7.86
N PHE A 312 10.63 -2.41 -8.24
CA PHE A 312 10.43 -3.66 -8.94
C PHE A 312 11.21 -4.78 -8.25
N GLU A 313 10.56 -5.90 -8.02
CA GLU A 313 11.25 -7.13 -7.65
C GLU A 313 11.98 -7.67 -8.89
N SER A 314 13.26 -7.98 -8.73
CA SER A 314 14.12 -8.48 -9.79
C SER A 314 14.67 -9.84 -9.38
N ASN A 315 14.46 -10.88 -10.18
CA ASN A 315 15.05 -12.22 -10.00
C ASN A 315 14.79 -12.92 -8.65
N GLY A 316 13.57 -12.84 -8.12
CA GLY A 316 13.16 -13.51 -6.88
C GLY A 316 13.43 -12.68 -5.62
N ASP A 317 13.23 -13.29 -4.45
CA ASP A 317 13.16 -12.62 -3.15
C ASP A 317 14.47 -11.97 -2.65
N SER A 318 15.57 -12.05 -3.41
CA SER A 318 16.89 -11.53 -3.00
C SER A 318 17.24 -10.16 -3.57
N ASP A 319 16.54 -9.71 -4.61
CA ASP A 319 16.91 -8.53 -5.38
C ASP A 319 15.75 -7.54 -5.51
N LEU A 320 16.04 -6.24 -5.36
CA LEU A 320 15.10 -5.15 -5.62
C LEU A 320 15.76 -4.11 -6.52
N CYS A 321 15.01 -3.62 -7.49
CA CYS A 321 15.36 -2.45 -8.29
C CYS A 321 14.33 -1.34 -8.07
N ALA A 322 14.78 -0.10 -7.86
CA ALA A 322 13.91 1.07 -7.83
C ALA A 322 14.40 2.08 -8.88
N VAL A 323 13.47 2.63 -9.68
CA VAL A 323 13.81 3.51 -10.80
C VAL A 323 13.00 4.81 -10.78
N ASP A 324 13.71 5.90 -11.06
CA ASP A 324 13.17 7.20 -11.49
C ASP A 324 14.10 7.71 -12.59
N PRO A 325 13.86 7.34 -13.86
CA PRO A 325 14.80 7.57 -14.93
C PRO A 325 15.30 9.02 -15.03
N PRO A 326 16.59 9.26 -15.19
CA PRO A 326 17.64 8.26 -15.52
C PRO A 326 18.32 7.62 -14.30
N ASN A 327 17.81 7.81 -13.07
CA ASN A 327 18.42 7.32 -11.85
C ASN A 327 17.85 5.95 -11.45
N GLU A 328 18.71 5.10 -10.86
CA GLU A 328 18.34 3.73 -10.49
C GLU A 328 18.99 3.34 -9.16
N ILE A 329 18.32 2.51 -8.38
CA ILE A 329 18.82 1.90 -7.14
C ILE A 329 18.67 0.38 -7.29
N TRP A 330 19.79 -0.34 -7.17
CA TRP A 330 19.83 -1.79 -7.17
C TRP A 330 20.28 -2.29 -5.79
N PHE A 331 19.57 -3.27 -5.25
CA PHE A 331 19.86 -3.83 -3.96
C PHE A 331 19.75 -5.36 -3.99
N THR A 332 20.78 -6.02 -3.44
CA THR A 332 20.81 -7.48 -3.33
C THR A 332 21.24 -7.86 -1.92
N ALA A 333 20.49 -8.74 -1.26
CA ALA A 333 20.79 -9.25 0.07
C ALA A 333 21.20 -10.73 0.05
N TYR A 334 22.05 -11.09 0.99
CA TYR A 334 22.55 -12.45 1.20
C TYR A 334 22.52 -12.78 2.68
N SER A 335 21.68 -13.71 3.08
CA SER A 335 21.63 -14.22 4.47
C SER A 335 22.78 -15.19 4.74
N PHE A 336 23.30 -15.17 5.96
CA PHE A 336 24.24 -16.19 6.42
C PHE A 336 23.44 -17.39 6.97
N GLU A 337 23.88 -18.59 6.67
CA GLU A 337 23.28 -19.80 7.26
C GLU A 337 23.32 -19.80 8.81
N VAL A 338 24.35 -19.18 9.37
CA VAL A 338 24.52 -19.01 10.81
C VAL A 338 25.00 -17.58 11.06
N PRO A 339 24.38 -16.85 11.99
CA PRO A 339 24.81 -15.51 12.35
C PRO A 339 26.31 -15.43 12.70
N LEU A 340 26.93 -14.34 12.33
CA LEU A 340 28.34 -14.12 12.61
C LEU A 340 28.59 -13.97 14.12
N SER A 341 29.56 -14.69 14.66
CA SER A 341 30.03 -14.35 16.00
C SER A 341 30.68 -12.96 16.03
N PRO A 342 30.69 -12.26 17.17
CA PRO A 342 31.32 -10.92 17.28
C PRO A 342 32.75 -10.88 16.76
N SER A 343 33.55 -11.91 17.03
CA SER A 343 34.92 -12.01 16.56
C SER A 343 35.02 -12.18 15.05
N LYS A 344 34.10 -12.93 14.44
CA LYS A 344 34.05 -13.11 12.98
C LYS A 344 33.56 -11.87 12.28
N PHE A 345 32.60 -11.16 12.86
CA PHE A 345 32.13 -9.87 12.38
C PHE A 345 33.27 -8.83 12.35
N GLU A 346 34.02 -8.69 13.46
CA GLU A 346 35.16 -7.77 13.55
C GLU A 346 36.30 -8.15 12.58
N LEU A 347 36.51 -9.43 12.33
CA LEU A 347 37.49 -9.87 11.33
C LEU A 347 37.07 -9.43 9.92
N MET A 348 35.82 -9.71 9.52
CA MET A 348 35.28 -9.33 8.22
C MET A 348 35.27 -7.81 8.02
N LYS A 349 34.91 -7.04 9.04
CA LYS A 349 34.96 -5.59 9.06
C LYS A 349 36.41 -5.08 8.85
N THR A 350 37.37 -5.67 9.55
CA THR A 350 38.78 -5.33 9.41
C THR A 350 39.32 -5.65 8.00
N GLU A 351 38.89 -6.76 7.40
CA GLU A 351 39.27 -7.11 6.04
C GLU A 351 38.68 -6.13 5.04
N LYS A 352 37.42 -5.76 5.19
CA LYS A 352 36.74 -4.78 4.32
C LYS A 352 37.39 -3.38 4.43
N LYS A 353 37.81 -2.95 5.58
CA LYS A 353 38.52 -1.66 5.79
C LYS A 353 39.85 -1.57 5.02
N LYS A 354 40.43 -2.68 4.57
CA LYS A 354 41.63 -2.67 3.72
C LYS A 354 41.35 -2.24 2.27
N SER A 355 40.08 -2.30 1.85
CA SER A 355 39.67 -1.77 0.54
C SER A 355 39.52 -0.25 0.65
N ALA A 356 39.98 0.47 -0.37
CA ALA A 356 39.77 1.92 -0.45
C ALA A 356 38.25 2.19 -0.58
N ALA A 357 37.76 3.06 0.29
CA ALA A 357 36.37 3.51 0.27
C ALA A 357 36.34 5.01 0.49
N ASP A 358 35.38 5.68 -0.17
CA ASP A 358 35.20 7.14 -0.02
C ASP A 358 34.36 7.44 1.21
N TYR A 359 33.43 6.54 1.57
CA TYR A 359 32.48 6.70 2.66
C TYR A 359 32.41 5.45 3.53
N LEU A 360 32.25 5.65 4.86
CA LEU A 360 32.19 4.58 5.85
C LEU A 360 31.08 4.86 6.86
N ILE A 361 30.34 3.80 7.24
CA ILE A 361 29.45 3.77 8.39
C ILE A 361 29.88 2.62 9.31
N GLU A 362 30.03 2.92 10.59
CA GLU A 362 30.46 1.94 11.58
C GLU A 362 29.61 2.06 12.85
N ARG A 363 28.95 0.94 13.20
CA ARG A 363 28.20 0.74 14.44
C ARG A 363 28.59 -0.62 15.02
N ASP A 364 28.13 -0.95 16.21
CA ASP A 364 28.51 -2.19 16.90
C ASP A 364 28.12 -3.46 16.12
N ASP A 365 26.97 -3.42 15.46
CA ASP A 365 26.34 -4.54 14.74
C ASP A 365 26.22 -4.31 13.23
N TYR A 366 26.70 -3.18 12.73
CA TYR A 366 26.58 -2.78 11.33
C TYR A 366 27.84 -2.08 10.82
N PHE A 367 28.30 -2.51 9.65
CA PHE A 367 29.40 -1.89 8.94
C PHE A 367 29.04 -1.72 7.46
N ALA A 368 29.21 -0.52 6.94
CA ALA A 368 29.02 -0.25 5.51
C ALA A 368 30.14 0.62 4.96
N GLN A 369 30.46 0.38 3.69
CA GLN A 369 31.39 1.20 2.92
C GLN A 369 30.89 1.42 1.53
N ALA A 370 31.14 2.60 0.96
CA ALA A 370 30.78 2.95 -0.40
C ALA A 370 31.92 3.66 -1.14
N THR A 371 31.91 3.51 -2.46
CA THR A 371 32.78 4.23 -3.40
C THR A 371 31.92 4.85 -4.48
N ILE A 372 32.32 6.03 -4.96
CA ILE A 372 31.70 6.67 -6.13
C ILE A 372 32.69 6.63 -7.29
N SER A 373 32.19 6.28 -8.46
CA SER A 373 32.98 6.25 -9.70
C SER A 373 32.18 6.87 -10.84
N GLU A 374 32.85 7.69 -11.63
CA GLU A 374 32.36 8.18 -12.90
C GLU A 374 32.45 7.08 -13.96
N LYS A 375 31.43 6.95 -14.79
CA LYS A 375 31.34 6.00 -15.90
C LYS A 375 30.83 6.71 -17.16
N HIS A 376 31.08 6.11 -18.31
CA HIS A 376 30.60 6.59 -19.60
C HIS A 376 29.79 5.49 -20.28
N ARG A 377 28.63 5.83 -20.81
CA ARG A 377 27.87 4.95 -21.71
C ARG A 377 28.52 4.87 -23.06
N GLU A 378 28.18 3.88 -23.85
CA GLU A 378 28.65 3.76 -25.27
C GLU A 378 28.24 4.98 -26.10
N THR A 379 27.19 5.69 -25.73
CA THR A 379 26.73 6.94 -26.33
C THR A 379 27.60 8.14 -26.00
N GLY A 380 28.57 8.00 -25.06
CA GLY A 380 29.42 9.08 -24.56
C GLY A 380 28.80 9.89 -23.40
N GLU A 381 27.58 9.56 -22.96
CA GLU A 381 26.96 10.18 -21.81
C GLU A 381 27.65 9.76 -20.50
N GLU A 382 27.95 10.73 -19.65
CA GLU A 382 28.50 10.50 -18.32
C GLU A 382 27.39 10.08 -17.34
N TYR A 383 27.70 9.18 -16.43
CA TYR A 383 26.89 8.83 -15.29
C TYR A 383 27.78 8.41 -14.12
N PHE A 384 27.23 8.47 -12.93
CA PHE A 384 27.92 8.17 -11.69
C PHE A 384 27.35 6.91 -11.05
N VAL A 385 28.21 6.15 -10.39
CA VAL A 385 27.83 4.92 -9.68
C VAL A 385 28.38 4.97 -8.27
N LEU A 386 27.47 5.02 -7.29
CA LEU A 386 27.79 4.69 -5.91
C LEU A 386 27.62 3.17 -5.76
N HIS A 387 28.70 2.49 -5.41
CA HIS A 387 28.69 1.06 -5.12
C HIS A 387 29.03 0.82 -3.66
N SER A 388 28.20 0.09 -2.95
CA SER A 388 28.36 -0.15 -1.52
C SER A 388 28.31 -1.61 -1.13
N SER A 389 28.97 -1.93 -0.02
CA SER A 389 28.89 -3.21 0.66
C SER A 389 28.48 -2.98 2.11
N ASN A 390 27.39 -3.62 2.51
CA ASN A 390 26.76 -3.48 3.80
C ASN A 390 26.83 -4.83 4.52
N LEU A 391 27.24 -4.86 5.77
CA LEU A 391 27.44 -6.05 6.59
C LEU A 391 26.71 -5.88 7.92
N ALA A 392 25.85 -6.80 8.25
CA ALA A 392 25.22 -6.98 9.55
C ALA A 392 25.59 -8.36 10.14
N THR A 393 25.15 -8.67 11.33
CA THR A 393 25.54 -9.90 12.04
C THR A 393 25.02 -11.18 11.38
N ASP A 394 23.87 -11.13 10.74
CA ASP A 394 23.15 -12.26 10.14
C ASP A 394 23.03 -12.18 8.61
N THR A 395 23.37 -11.02 8.04
CA THR A 395 23.18 -10.76 6.62
C THR A 395 24.21 -9.78 6.07
N ARG A 396 24.40 -9.83 4.77
CA ARG A 396 25.15 -8.83 4.01
C ARG A 396 24.34 -8.36 2.82
N ALA A 397 24.57 -7.13 2.37
CA ALA A 397 23.94 -6.61 1.18
C ALA A 397 24.90 -5.79 0.33
N VAL A 398 24.57 -5.68 -0.95
CA VAL A 398 25.19 -4.79 -1.92
C VAL A 398 24.12 -3.81 -2.39
N CYS A 399 24.45 -2.51 -2.37
CA CYS A 399 23.59 -1.51 -2.96
C CYS A 399 24.38 -0.74 -4.02
N THR A 400 23.79 -0.55 -5.19
CA THR A 400 24.35 0.23 -6.29
C THR A 400 23.35 1.32 -6.65
N ILE A 401 23.79 2.59 -6.61
CA ILE A 401 22.96 3.74 -6.99
C ILE A 401 23.59 4.36 -8.23
N LEU A 402 22.83 4.39 -9.32
CA LEU A 402 23.19 5.05 -10.57
C LEU A 402 22.52 6.42 -10.61
N PHE A 403 23.28 7.45 -10.95
CA PHE A 403 22.75 8.81 -11.09
C PHE A 403 23.44 9.57 -12.24
N SER A 404 22.69 10.46 -12.86
CA SER A 404 23.05 11.08 -14.14
C SER A 404 23.82 12.39 -14.03
N ASP A 405 23.88 12.99 -12.83
CA ASP A 405 24.47 14.31 -12.61
C ASP A 405 25.30 14.31 -11.31
N ALA A 406 26.52 14.84 -11.36
CA ALA A 406 27.38 15.01 -10.20
C ALA A 406 26.70 15.81 -9.07
N ALA A 407 25.78 16.71 -9.39
CA ALA A 407 25.00 17.45 -8.40
C ALA A 407 24.08 16.55 -7.54
N LEU A 408 23.83 15.31 -7.95
CA LEU A 408 23.07 14.30 -7.21
C LEU A 408 23.93 13.45 -6.26
N GLU A 409 25.23 13.73 -6.13
CA GLU A 409 26.13 12.96 -5.27
C GLU A 409 25.67 12.95 -3.82
N ASP A 410 25.31 14.09 -3.26
CA ASP A 410 24.80 14.20 -1.89
C ASP A 410 23.51 13.37 -1.70
N TRP A 411 22.61 13.40 -2.69
CA TRP A 411 21.41 12.58 -2.69
C TRP A 411 21.73 11.08 -2.67
N ALA A 412 22.68 10.63 -3.47
CA ALA A 412 23.08 9.23 -3.55
C ALA A 412 23.70 8.76 -2.21
N ILE A 413 24.54 9.61 -1.60
CA ILE A 413 25.16 9.35 -0.29
C ILE A 413 24.09 9.27 0.80
N GLU A 414 23.19 10.25 0.91
CA GLU A 414 22.11 10.27 1.89
C GLU A 414 21.16 9.07 1.72
N THR A 415 20.85 8.68 0.48
CA THR A 415 20.05 7.52 0.19
C THR A 415 20.73 6.24 0.67
N TRP A 416 22.01 6.04 0.36
CA TRP A 416 22.78 4.91 0.85
C TRP A 416 22.90 4.92 2.39
N GLN A 417 23.15 6.07 3.02
CA GLN A 417 23.25 6.20 4.47
C GLN A 417 21.95 5.87 5.21
N SER A 418 20.83 5.96 4.52
CA SER A 418 19.51 5.60 5.05
C SER A 418 19.26 4.09 5.13
N ILE A 419 20.15 3.25 4.56
CA ILE A 419 20.02 1.79 4.63
C ILE A 419 20.09 1.36 6.10
N GLN A 420 19.07 0.62 6.52
CA GLN A 420 19.01 0.00 7.85
C GLN A 420 19.10 -1.53 7.69
N PRO A 421 19.92 -2.20 8.51
CA PRO A 421 19.93 -3.65 8.57
C PRO A 421 18.62 -4.18 9.17
N PRO A 422 18.32 -5.49 8.99
CA PRO A 422 17.22 -6.12 9.69
C PRO A 422 17.32 -5.82 11.18
N GLY A 423 16.23 -5.37 11.80
CA GLY A 423 16.16 -5.24 13.25
C GLY A 423 16.40 -6.60 13.88
N ASN A 424 17.17 -6.67 14.95
CA ASN A 424 17.22 -7.87 15.76
C ASN A 424 15.78 -8.13 16.22
N SER A 425 15.08 -9.06 15.55
CA SER A 425 13.83 -9.59 16.08
C SER A 425 14.20 -10.20 17.43
N GLU A 426 13.88 -9.51 18.51
CA GLU A 426 13.85 -10.11 19.83
C GLU A 426 12.89 -11.33 19.70
N SER A 427 13.49 -12.51 19.65
CA SER A 427 12.84 -13.82 19.60
C SER A 427 12.17 -14.12 20.92
#